data_34c4c65192bd330d9ce34a7d94686c44
#
_entry.id   34c4c65192bd330d9ce34a7d94686c44
#
_cell.length_a   1.000
_cell.length_b   1.000
_cell.length_c   1.000
_cell.angle_alpha   90.00
_cell.angle_beta   90.00
_cell.angle_gamma   90.00
#
_symmetry.space_group_name_H-M   'P 1'
#
loop_
_entity.id
_entity.type
_entity.pdbx_description
1 polymer ?
#
loop_
_entity_poly.entity_id
_entity_poly.type
_entity_poly.pdbx_seq_one_letter_code
_entity_poly.pdbx_strand_id
1 'polypeptide(L)'
;IHLAAFPPKERWDEWMELDSRAWPRRVERRYMLVPTTCFNCESACGLLAYVDLDTKQIRKFEGNPEHLGSRGRNCAKGPATLNQIGDPDRILYPLKRAGKRGENRWQRVSWDEAMADIAARIRKAIVEKRPNDVMYHVGRPGEDGYTERVLAAWGVGGHHSIGRAS
;
A
#
# COMPACT_ATOMS: atom_id res chain seq x y z
N ILE A 1 25.18 -18.28 18.21
CA ILE A 1 24.14 -17.22 18.35
C ILE A 1 22.93 -17.75 17.58
N HIS A 2 21.94 -18.28 18.29
CA HIS A 2 20.67 -18.54 17.66
C HIS A 2 20.00 -17.19 17.39
N LEU A 3 19.91 -16.81 16.14
CA LEU A 3 19.01 -15.74 15.72
C LEU A 3 17.61 -16.11 16.20
N ALA A 4 16.87 -15.13 16.71
CA ALA A 4 15.53 -15.35 17.24
C ALA A 4 14.70 -16.17 16.25
N ALA A 5 14.20 -17.31 16.70
CA ALA A 5 13.31 -18.13 15.89
C ALA A 5 12.04 -17.32 15.64
N PHE A 6 11.55 -17.38 14.40
CA PHE A 6 10.24 -16.80 14.09
C PHE A 6 9.15 -17.46 14.96
N PRO A 7 8.08 -16.72 15.30
CA PRO A 7 6.94 -17.31 15.99
C PRO A 7 6.42 -18.54 15.26
N PRO A 8 6.27 -19.71 15.93
CA PRO A 8 5.75 -20.91 15.32
C PRO A 8 4.30 -20.67 14.87
N LYS A 9 3.93 -21.22 13.71
CA LYS A 9 2.65 -20.97 13.04
C LYS A 9 1.44 -21.30 13.92
N GLU A 10 1.56 -22.32 14.73
CA GLU A 10 0.52 -22.80 15.65
C GLU A 10 0.19 -21.78 16.76
N ARG A 11 1.05 -20.76 16.92
CA ARG A 11 0.89 -19.71 17.91
C ARG A 11 0.58 -18.34 17.32
N TRP A 12 0.27 -18.26 16.05
CA TRP A 12 -0.01 -16.96 15.40
C TRP A 12 -1.31 -16.32 15.87
N ASP A 13 -2.26 -17.11 16.34
CA ASP A 13 -3.52 -16.56 16.88
C ASP A 13 -3.35 -15.91 18.26
N GLU A 14 -2.34 -16.35 19.02
CA GLU A 14 -2.02 -15.82 20.35
C GLU A 14 -0.51 -15.89 20.60
N TRP A 15 0.20 -14.89 20.14
CA TRP A 15 1.63 -14.73 20.37
C TRP A 15 1.91 -13.70 21.45
N MET A 16 2.84 -13.98 22.37
CA MET A 16 3.18 -13.07 23.45
C MET A 16 4.64 -12.64 23.39
N GLU A 17 4.88 -11.34 23.49
CA GLU A 17 6.21 -10.73 23.55
C GLU A 17 6.27 -9.63 24.60
N LEU A 18 7.49 -9.33 25.07
CA LEU A 18 7.75 -8.14 25.84
C LEU A 18 7.78 -6.91 24.92
N ASP A 19 7.05 -5.85 25.28
CA ASP A 19 7.08 -4.58 24.56
C ASP A 19 8.43 -3.87 24.77
N SER A 20 9.27 -3.91 23.74
CA SER A 20 10.58 -3.25 23.77
C SER A 20 10.50 -1.73 23.98
N ARG A 21 9.36 -1.10 23.61
CA ARG A 21 9.13 0.34 23.79
C ARG A 21 8.77 0.71 25.22
N ALA A 22 8.41 -0.26 26.04
CA ALA A 22 8.07 -0.03 27.44
C ALA A 22 9.29 -0.06 28.38
N TRP A 23 10.50 -0.33 27.86
CA TRP A 23 11.71 -0.35 28.68
C TRP A 23 11.86 0.91 29.56
N PRO A 24 12.23 0.79 30.84
CA PRO A 24 12.69 -0.43 31.53
C PRO A 24 11.57 -1.29 32.16
N ARG A 25 10.29 -0.95 31.96
CA ARG A 25 9.17 -1.76 32.42
C ARG A 25 9.02 -3.03 31.57
N ARG A 26 8.75 -4.15 32.22
CA ARG A 26 8.42 -5.41 31.55
C ARG A 26 6.91 -5.44 31.30
N VAL A 27 6.50 -5.05 30.10
CA VAL A 27 5.10 -5.08 29.66
C VAL A 27 4.94 -6.19 28.65
N GLU A 28 4.13 -7.18 28.96
CA GLU A 28 3.76 -8.23 28.02
C GLU A 28 2.63 -7.75 27.11
N ARG A 29 2.73 -8.10 25.83
CA ARG A 29 1.68 -7.84 24.86
C ARG A 29 1.31 -9.11 24.12
N ARG A 30 0.02 -9.27 23.89
CA ARG A 30 -0.53 -10.39 23.12
C ARG A 30 -0.88 -9.92 21.73
N TYR A 31 -0.49 -10.71 20.73
CA TYR A 31 -0.68 -10.41 19.34
C TYR A 31 -1.38 -11.53 18.60
N MET A 32 -2.20 -11.16 17.64
CA MET A 32 -2.53 -12.02 16.50
C MET A 32 -1.58 -11.69 15.36
N LEU A 33 -0.92 -12.70 14.80
CA LEU A 33 0.00 -12.54 13.67
C LEU A 33 -0.76 -12.81 12.37
N VAL A 34 -0.99 -11.76 11.59
CA VAL A 34 -1.77 -11.83 10.36
C VAL A 34 -0.83 -11.82 9.15
N PRO A 35 -0.80 -12.89 8.34
CA PRO A 35 -0.03 -12.90 7.11
C PRO A 35 -0.51 -11.83 6.14
N THR A 36 0.44 -11.10 5.57
CA THR A 36 0.17 -10.09 4.54
C THR A 36 1.34 -10.00 3.57
N THR A 37 1.20 -9.17 2.56
CA THR A 37 2.23 -8.96 1.53
C THR A 37 2.67 -7.50 1.52
N CYS A 38 3.98 -7.30 1.43
CA CYS A 38 4.55 -5.96 1.26
C CYS A 38 4.19 -5.40 -0.12
N PHE A 39 3.72 -4.17 -0.17
CA PHE A 39 3.34 -3.50 -1.43
C PHE A 39 4.42 -2.55 -1.98
N ASN A 40 5.56 -2.40 -1.29
CA ASN A 40 6.54 -1.35 -1.63
C ASN A 40 7.32 -1.61 -2.93
N CYS A 41 7.45 -2.85 -3.38
CA CYS A 41 8.12 -3.18 -4.63
C CYS A 41 7.68 -4.55 -5.18
N GLU A 42 8.14 -4.89 -6.37
CA GLU A 42 7.80 -6.12 -7.11
C GLU A 42 8.22 -7.41 -6.40
N SER A 43 9.12 -7.33 -5.41
CA SER A 43 9.54 -8.51 -4.63
C SER A 43 8.40 -9.12 -3.82
N ALA A 44 7.33 -8.38 -3.58
CA ALA A 44 6.11 -8.85 -2.92
C ALA A 44 6.40 -9.71 -1.67
N CYS A 45 7.36 -9.28 -0.84
CA CYS A 45 7.78 -10.05 0.35
C CYS A 45 6.60 -10.31 1.27
N GLY A 46 6.49 -11.55 1.77
CA GLY A 46 5.53 -11.89 2.80
C GLY A 46 5.90 -11.25 4.14
N LEU A 47 4.93 -10.67 4.79
CA LEU A 47 5.06 -10.06 6.12
C LEU A 47 4.06 -10.71 7.08
N LEU A 48 4.35 -10.61 8.37
CA LEU A 48 3.43 -10.84 9.47
C LEU A 48 3.11 -9.49 10.12
N ALA A 49 1.84 -9.13 10.12
CA ALA A 49 1.33 -7.99 10.87
C ALA A 49 1.05 -8.42 12.31
N TYR A 50 1.71 -7.81 13.26
CA TYR A 50 1.49 -8.03 14.70
C TYR A 50 0.34 -7.13 15.16
N VAL A 51 -0.85 -7.70 15.22
CA VAL A 51 -2.07 -7.01 15.65
C VAL A 51 -2.22 -7.22 17.15
N ASP A 52 -2.12 -6.16 17.92
CA ASP A 52 -2.32 -6.15 19.37
C ASP A 52 -3.76 -6.56 19.70
N LEU A 53 -3.93 -7.62 20.50
CA LEU A 53 -5.25 -8.18 20.80
C LEU A 53 -6.11 -7.26 21.66
N ASP A 54 -5.50 -6.38 22.45
CA ASP A 54 -6.22 -5.48 23.32
C ASP A 54 -6.65 -4.20 22.59
N THR A 55 -5.74 -3.59 21.82
CA THR A 55 -5.99 -2.31 21.13
C THR A 55 -6.48 -2.48 19.69
N LYS A 56 -6.38 -3.67 19.12
CA LYS A 56 -6.67 -3.98 17.70
C LYS A 56 -5.81 -3.18 16.69
N GLN A 57 -4.71 -2.65 17.14
CA GLN A 57 -3.78 -1.88 16.31
C GLN A 57 -2.61 -2.74 15.84
N ILE A 58 -2.14 -2.49 14.63
CA ILE A 58 -0.90 -3.08 14.13
C ILE A 58 0.26 -2.38 14.83
N ARG A 59 1.13 -3.14 15.50
CA ARG A 59 2.25 -2.60 16.27
C ARG A 59 3.58 -2.71 15.55
N LYS A 60 3.75 -3.74 14.72
CA LYS A 60 4.95 -3.97 13.90
C LYS A 60 4.66 -4.90 12.73
N PHE A 61 5.58 -4.91 11.78
CA PHE A 61 5.66 -5.93 10.74
C PHE A 61 7.01 -6.62 10.79
N GLU A 62 7.00 -7.92 10.57
CA GLU A 62 8.20 -8.74 10.41
C GLU A 62 8.05 -9.64 9.18
N GLY A 63 9.15 -10.24 8.73
CA GLY A 63 9.10 -11.17 7.59
C GLY A 63 8.32 -12.42 7.94
N ASN A 64 7.49 -12.89 7.00
CA ASN A 64 6.74 -14.13 7.13
C ASN A 64 7.62 -15.33 6.72
N PRO A 65 7.99 -16.24 7.64
CA PRO A 65 8.81 -17.41 7.32
C PRO A 65 8.12 -18.41 6.40
N GLU A 66 6.79 -18.47 6.43
CA GLU A 66 5.97 -19.37 5.61
C GLU A 66 5.78 -18.84 4.17
N HIS A 67 6.18 -17.62 3.87
CA HIS A 67 6.07 -17.08 2.53
C HIS A 67 7.12 -17.71 1.60
N LEU A 68 6.69 -18.45 0.59
CA LEU A 68 7.56 -19.27 -0.26
C LEU A 68 8.67 -18.47 -0.97
N GLY A 69 8.39 -17.24 -1.37
CA GLY A 69 9.34 -16.39 -2.08
C GLY A 69 10.39 -15.76 -1.17
N SER A 70 9.97 -15.13 -0.09
CA SER A 70 10.86 -14.33 0.77
C SER A 70 11.38 -15.06 2.01
N ARG A 71 10.69 -16.12 2.47
CA ARG A 71 11.11 -16.99 3.57
C ARG A 71 11.55 -16.22 4.82
N GLY A 72 10.73 -15.31 5.27
CA GLY A 72 11.00 -14.45 6.42
C GLY A 72 11.94 -13.26 6.16
N ARG A 73 12.46 -13.12 4.94
CA ARG A 73 13.37 -12.03 4.59
C ARG A 73 12.61 -10.87 3.96
N ASN A 74 12.96 -9.66 4.37
CA ASN A 74 12.44 -8.41 3.82
C ASN A 74 13.46 -7.29 4.04
N CYS A 75 13.35 -6.22 3.26
CA CYS A 75 14.12 -5.01 3.50
C CYS A 75 13.40 -4.09 4.51
N ALA A 76 14.05 -3.02 4.92
CA ALA A 76 13.51 -2.05 5.89
C ALA A 76 12.19 -1.39 5.46
N LYS A 77 11.89 -1.31 4.16
CA LYS A 77 10.65 -0.71 3.65
C LYS A 77 9.40 -1.45 4.13
N GLY A 78 9.44 -2.80 4.23
CA GLY A 78 8.32 -3.60 4.72
C GLY A 78 7.86 -3.18 6.11
N PRO A 79 8.71 -3.27 7.14
CA PRO A 79 8.40 -2.81 8.49
C PRO A 79 8.06 -1.32 8.58
N ALA A 80 8.69 -0.46 7.77
CA ALA A 80 8.42 0.98 7.74
C ALA A 80 6.99 1.35 7.27
N THR A 81 6.28 0.42 6.63
CA THR A 81 4.86 0.59 6.27
C THR A 81 3.98 0.96 7.47
N LEU A 82 4.38 0.56 8.68
CA LEU A 82 3.67 0.93 9.90
C LEU A 82 3.52 2.45 10.06
N ASN A 83 4.55 3.21 9.70
CA ASN A 83 4.51 4.67 9.78
C ASN A 83 3.46 5.27 8.84
N GLN A 84 3.30 4.68 7.64
CA GLN A 84 2.32 5.12 6.67
C GLN A 84 0.88 4.79 7.10
N ILE A 85 0.66 3.67 7.79
CA ILE A 85 -0.67 3.28 8.28
C ILE A 85 -1.13 4.25 9.38
N GLY A 86 -0.23 4.63 10.26
CA GLY A 86 -0.51 5.52 11.40
C GLY A 86 -0.32 7.01 11.10
N ASP A 87 -0.02 7.39 9.86
CA ASP A 87 0.24 8.78 9.48
C ASP A 87 -1.05 9.63 9.58
N PRO A 88 -1.09 10.67 10.44
CA PRO A 88 -2.24 11.54 10.55
C PRO A 88 -2.52 12.34 9.28
N ASP A 89 -1.51 12.56 8.44
CA ASP A 89 -1.63 13.29 7.17
C ASP A 89 -2.00 12.37 6.00
N ARG A 90 -2.25 11.09 6.26
CA ARG A 90 -2.66 10.14 5.22
C ARG A 90 -3.96 10.59 4.55
N ILE A 91 -3.94 10.65 3.21
CA ILE A 91 -5.11 10.98 2.40
C ILE A 91 -6.11 9.81 2.46
N LEU A 92 -7.27 10.04 3.08
CA LEU A 92 -8.32 9.05 3.26
C LEU A 92 -9.53 9.27 2.33
N TYR A 93 -9.57 10.40 1.63
CA TYR A 93 -10.69 10.81 0.79
C TYR A 93 -10.18 11.43 -0.51
N PRO A 94 -10.99 11.42 -1.59
CA PRO A 94 -10.63 12.10 -2.82
C PRO A 94 -10.43 13.60 -2.59
N LEU A 95 -9.38 14.14 -3.20
CA LEU A 95 -9.04 15.55 -3.13
C LEU A 95 -9.06 16.15 -4.53
N LYS A 96 -9.84 17.21 -4.70
CA LYS A 96 -9.87 18.02 -5.91
C LYS A 96 -9.06 19.30 -5.71
N ARG A 97 -8.25 19.66 -6.70
CA ARG A 97 -7.49 20.90 -6.65
C ARG A 97 -8.43 22.10 -6.67
N ALA A 98 -8.31 22.99 -5.67
CA ALA A 98 -9.09 24.21 -5.52
C ALA A 98 -8.33 25.48 -5.94
N GLY A 99 -7.03 25.37 -6.23
CA GLY A 99 -6.16 26.48 -6.62
C GLY A 99 -5.37 26.23 -7.89
N LYS A 100 -4.49 27.15 -8.26
CA LYS A 100 -3.55 26.99 -9.37
C LYS A 100 -2.54 25.89 -9.07
N ARG A 101 -1.88 25.37 -10.12
CA ARG A 101 -0.80 24.40 -9.97
C ARG A 101 0.32 25.02 -9.11
N GLY A 102 0.74 24.30 -8.06
CA GLY A 102 1.77 24.75 -7.12
C GLY A 102 1.25 25.46 -5.86
N GLU A 103 0.00 25.90 -5.81
CA GLU A 103 -0.58 26.54 -4.61
C GLU A 103 -0.88 25.56 -3.47
N ASN A 104 -0.82 24.26 -3.72
CA ASN A 104 -1.12 23.20 -2.74
C ASN A 104 -2.48 23.36 -2.03
N ARG A 105 -3.48 23.89 -2.75
CA ARG A 105 -4.84 24.07 -2.23
C ARG A 105 -5.74 22.94 -2.73
N TRP A 106 -6.33 22.20 -1.80
CA TRP A 106 -7.14 21.04 -2.07
C TRP A 106 -8.48 21.12 -1.36
N GLN A 107 -9.51 20.58 -1.97
CA GLN A 107 -10.85 20.44 -1.43
C GLN A 107 -11.22 18.98 -1.42
N ARG A 108 -11.74 18.50 -0.29
CA ARG A 108 -12.33 17.17 -0.20
C ARG A 108 -13.60 17.11 -1.03
N VAL A 109 -13.74 16.04 -1.82
CA VAL A 109 -14.93 15.74 -2.62
C VAL A 109 -15.41 14.31 -2.33
N SER A 110 -16.64 13.98 -2.74
CA SER A 110 -17.12 12.62 -2.67
C SER A 110 -16.47 11.73 -3.72
N TRP A 111 -16.52 10.42 -3.54
CA TRP A 111 -16.09 9.45 -4.56
C TRP A 111 -16.92 9.59 -5.86
N ASP A 112 -18.23 9.80 -5.74
CA ASP A 112 -19.11 9.98 -6.90
C ASP A 112 -18.74 11.22 -7.71
N GLU A 113 -18.47 12.34 -7.04
CA GLU A 113 -18.01 13.57 -7.68
C GLU A 113 -16.66 13.37 -8.38
N ALA A 114 -15.70 12.74 -7.70
CA ALA A 114 -14.37 12.47 -8.27
C ALA A 114 -14.47 11.58 -9.51
N MET A 115 -15.21 10.49 -9.41
CA MET A 115 -15.39 9.55 -10.52
C MET A 115 -16.13 10.16 -11.69
N ALA A 116 -17.18 10.97 -11.44
CA ALA A 116 -17.92 11.67 -12.48
C ALA A 116 -17.06 12.67 -13.23
N ASP A 117 -16.25 13.49 -12.52
CA ASP A 117 -15.34 14.47 -13.15
C ASP A 117 -14.27 13.79 -13.99
N ILE A 118 -13.65 12.71 -13.49
CA ILE A 118 -12.63 11.95 -14.24
C ILE A 118 -13.25 11.32 -15.49
N ALA A 119 -14.38 10.63 -15.32
CA ALA A 119 -15.06 9.97 -16.45
C ALA A 119 -15.50 10.96 -17.54
N ALA A 120 -16.01 12.13 -17.14
CA ALA A 120 -16.40 13.17 -18.08
C ALA A 120 -15.22 13.69 -18.92
N ARG A 121 -14.05 13.87 -18.30
CA ARG A 121 -12.82 14.31 -19.00
C ARG A 121 -12.31 13.26 -19.98
N ILE A 122 -12.27 12.00 -19.55
CA ILE A 122 -11.85 10.89 -20.42
C ILE A 122 -12.83 10.76 -21.59
N ARG A 123 -14.15 10.77 -21.31
CA ARG A 123 -15.18 10.72 -22.35
C ARG A 123 -15.03 11.87 -23.36
N LYS A 124 -14.78 13.08 -22.88
CA LYS A 124 -14.57 14.25 -23.75
C LYS A 124 -13.39 14.01 -24.69
N ALA A 125 -12.25 13.55 -24.18
CA ALA A 125 -11.07 13.27 -24.99
C ALA A 125 -11.34 12.22 -26.07
N ILE A 126 -12.10 11.17 -25.74
CA ILE A 126 -12.48 10.11 -26.69
C ILE A 126 -13.40 10.65 -27.79
N VAL A 127 -14.47 11.37 -27.41
CA VAL A 127 -15.47 11.91 -28.35
C VAL A 127 -14.83 12.94 -29.30
N GLU A 128 -13.94 13.77 -28.78
CA GLU A 128 -13.19 14.77 -29.56
C GLU A 128 -12.02 14.18 -30.37
N LYS A 129 -11.86 12.84 -30.34
CA LYS A 129 -10.77 12.11 -31.03
C LYS A 129 -9.37 12.58 -30.61
N ARG A 130 -9.22 12.93 -29.34
CA ARG A 130 -7.96 13.35 -28.72
C ARG A 130 -7.50 12.39 -27.62
N PRO A 131 -7.37 11.07 -27.92
CA PRO A 131 -7.03 10.06 -26.91
C PRO A 131 -5.68 10.31 -26.24
N ASN A 132 -4.76 11.00 -26.93
CA ASN A 132 -3.44 11.35 -26.40
C ASN A 132 -3.45 12.44 -25.32
N ASP A 133 -4.59 13.10 -25.08
CA ASP A 133 -4.76 14.02 -23.94
C ASP A 133 -4.89 13.26 -22.62
N VAL A 134 -5.10 11.96 -22.69
CA VAL A 134 -5.17 11.08 -21.49
C VAL A 134 -3.87 10.29 -21.39
N MET A 135 -3.15 10.49 -20.30
CA MET A 135 -1.96 9.70 -20.00
C MET A 135 -2.21 8.86 -18.75
N TYR A 136 -1.92 7.58 -18.85
CA TYR A 136 -1.91 6.65 -17.73
C TYR A 136 -0.46 6.37 -17.32
N HIS A 137 -0.14 6.69 -16.07
CA HIS A 137 1.19 6.49 -15.52
C HIS A 137 1.19 5.32 -14.52
N VAL A 138 2.02 4.34 -14.78
CA VAL A 138 2.12 3.11 -14.00
C VAL A 138 3.50 2.98 -13.38
N GLY A 139 3.54 2.60 -12.10
CA GLY A 139 4.80 2.41 -11.37
C GLY A 139 5.36 1.00 -11.43
N ARG A 140 4.53 -0.03 -11.69
CA ARG A 140 4.95 -1.43 -11.61
C ARG A 140 4.47 -2.24 -12.78
N PRO A 141 5.37 -2.97 -13.48
CA PRO A 141 4.99 -3.98 -14.46
C PRO A 141 4.20 -5.12 -13.79
N GLY A 142 3.11 -5.54 -14.44
CA GLY A 142 2.29 -6.68 -14.01
C GLY A 142 1.07 -6.34 -13.15
N GLU A 143 1.03 -5.18 -12.51
CA GLU A 143 -0.17 -4.70 -11.80
C GLU A 143 -1.12 -3.93 -12.72
N ASP A 144 -0.68 -3.61 -13.92
CA ASP A 144 -1.30 -2.75 -14.92
C ASP A 144 -2.05 -3.50 -16.04
N GLY A 145 -1.85 -4.80 -16.18
CA GLY A 145 -2.44 -5.59 -17.25
C GLY A 145 -3.98 -5.51 -17.35
N TYR A 146 -4.65 -5.28 -16.22
CA TYR A 146 -6.09 -5.03 -16.20
C TYR A 146 -6.43 -3.65 -16.79
N THR A 147 -5.66 -2.62 -16.44
CA THR A 147 -5.87 -1.25 -16.90
C THR A 147 -5.49 -1.08 -18.36
N GLU A 148 -4.48 -1.78 -18.84
CA GLU A 148 -4.08 -1.76 -20.26
C GLU A 148 -5.24 -2.14 -21.20
N ARG A 149 -6.05 -3.13 -20.81
CA ARG A 149 -7.24 -3.51 -21.59
C ARG A 149 -8.26 -2.37 -21.67
N VAL A 150 -8.45 -1.66 -20.58
CA VAL A 150 -9.37 -0.51 -20.52
C VAL A 150 -8.86 0.61 -21.40
N LEU A 151 -7.57 0.93 -21.34
CA LEU A 151 -6.94 1.96 -22.16
C LEU A 151 -6.98 1.62 -23.65
N ALA A 152 -6.71 0.37 -23.99
CA ALA A 152 -6.81 -0.10 -25.36
C ALA A 152 -8.25 0.00 -25.89
N ALA A 153 -9.26 -0.37 -25.09
CA ALA A 153 -10.67 -0.23 -25.45
C ALA A 153 -11.09 1.23 -25.65
N TRP A 154 -10.48 2.16 -24.94
CA TRP A 154 -10.73 3.60 -25.09
C TRP A 154 -9.94 4.24 -26.23
N GLY A 155 -9.00 3.51 -26.83
CA GLY A 155 -8.10 4.06 -27.86
C GLY A 155 -7.09 5.06 -27.31
N VAL A 156 -6.79 5.00 -26.00
CA VAL A 156 -5.81 5.87 -25.34
C VAL A 156 -4.40 5.37 -25.65
N GLY A 157 -3.58 6.19 -26.30
CA GLY A 157 -2.19 5.86 -26.64
C GLY A 157 -1.16 6.23 -25.58
N GLY A 158 -1.55 7.01 -24.58
CA GLY A 158 -0.64 7.53 -23.55
C GLY A 158 -0.44 6.57 -22.39
N HIS A 159 0.29 5.49 -22.59
CA HIS A 159 0.74 4.60 -21.52
C HIS A 159 2.21 4.88 -21.20
N HIS A 160 2.51 5.17 -19.94
CA HIS A 160 3.87 5.32 -19.47
C HIS A 160 4.08 4.48 -18.22
N SER A 161 4.98 3.51 -18.31
CA SER A 161 5.42 2.70 -17.19
C SER A 161 6.79 3.18 -16.70
N ILE A 162 6.91 3.45 -15.42
CA ILE A 162 8.24 3.55 -14.80
C ILE A 162 8.73 2.12 -14.59
N GLY A 163 9.39 1.56 -15.59
CA GLY A 163 10.04 0.27 -15.43
C GLY A 163 11.11 0.34 -14.35
N ARG A 164 11.08 -0.64 -13.44
CA ARG A 164 12.20 -1.04 -12.56
C ARG A 164 12.99 0.06 -11.82
N ALA A 165 12.40 1.17 -11.49
CA ALA A 165 13.08 2.24 -10.75
C ALA A 165 13.19 1.98 -9.23
N SER A 166 13.03 0.75 -8.80
CA SER A 166 13.16 0.39 -7.38
C SER A 166 14.33 -0.53 -7.12
#